data_8b6b9f278bb12778d771769dab26a83f
#
_entry.id   8b6b9f278bb12778d771769dab26a83f
#
_cell.length_a   1.000
_cell.length_b   1.000
_cell.length_c   1.000
_cell.angle_alpha   90.00
_cell.angle_beta   90.00
_cell.angle_gamma   90.00
#
_symmetry.space_group_name_H-M   'P 1'
#
loop_
_entity.id
_entity.type
_entity.pdbx_description
1 polymer ?
#
loop_
_entity_poly.entity_id
_entity_poly.type
_entity_poly.pdbx_seq_one_letter_code
_entity_poly.pdbx_strand_id
1 'polypeptide(L)'
;MTDIEKFHDTIAALESGKVRVAEKVDGEWKVNSWVKEVILSGFRLGKLTDMTQGQFSFFDKDTIPTRTFTAENGVRIVPGGSSVRAGAYLAPSVIMMPPAHVNIGAYVDEGTMIDSHALVGSCAQVGKHVHLSAASQLGGVLEPVGALPVIIEDNVFIGGNCGIYEGTIVKENAVIGTGVIINASTAIFDATTGEYIRANENGQIVVPSGAVVVAGSRPVSKGPGAEQGIHLYCPVIVKYRDEKTSGSITLEDMLR
;
A
#
# COMPACT_ATOMS: atom_id res chain seq x y z
N MET A 1 13.86 -5.72 -29.79
CA MET A 1 14.00 -5.39 -28.36
C MET A 1 14.16 -6.70 -27.59
N THR A 2 15.26 -6.88 -26.91
CA THR A 2 15.52 -8.05 -26.07
C THR A 2 14.70 -7.97 -24.77
N ASP A 3 14.55 -9.08 -24.05
CA ASP A 3 13.81 -9.08 -22.77
C ASP A 3 14.43 -8.13 -21.74
N ILE A 4 15.74 -8.01 -21.72
CA ILE A 4 16.44 -7.10 -20.80
C ILE A 4 16.22 -5.62 -21.18
N GLU A 5 16.21 -5.27 -22.46
CA GLU A 5 15.88 -3.90 -22.92
C GLU A 5 14.44 -3.55 -22.55
N LYS A 6 13.49 -4.46 -22.82
CA LYS A 6 12.09 -4.29 -22.42
C LYS A 6 11.94 -4.09 -20.92
N PHE A 7 12.70 -4.84 -20.12
CA PHE A 7 12.71 -4.70 -18.67
C PHE A 7 13.18 -3.29 -18.26
N HIS A 8 14.34 -2.84 -18.74
CA HIS A 8 14.88 -1.53 -18.40
C HIS A 8 13.98 -0.37 -18.82
N ASP A 9 13.40 -0.44 -20.03
CA ASP A 9 12.44 0.57 -20.50
C ASP A 9 11.19 0.63 -19.62
N THR A 10 10.69 -0.54 -19.19
CA THR A 10 9.53 -0.60 -18.29
C THR A 10 9.85 -0.06 -16.90
N ILE A 11 11.03 -0.39 -16.34
CA ILE A 11 11.48 0.16 -15.05
C ILE A 11 11.58 1.67 -15.12
N ALA A 12 12.19 2.22 -16.16
CA ALA A 12 12.27 3.67 -16.35
C ALA A 12 10.89 4.34 -16.49
N ALA A 13 9.95 3.69 -17.18
CA ALA A 13 8.59 4.17 -17.33
C ALA A 13 7.82 4.13 -15.98
N LEU A 14 8.00 3.09 -15.18
CA LEU A 14 7.48 3.00 -13.81
C LEU A 14 8.06 4.10 -12.92
N GLU A 15 9.38 4.27 -12.90
CA GLU A 15 10.08 5.27 -12.08
C GLU A 15 9.73 6.72 -12.42
N SER A 16 9.28 6.98 -13.65
CA SER A 16 8.79 8.29 -14.09
C SER A 16 7.28 8.48 -13.91
N GLY A 17 6.57 7.47 -13.41
CA GLY A 17 5.11 7.51 -13.24
C GLY A 17 4.30 7.42 -14.55
N LYS A 18 4.97 7.21 -15.71
CA LYS A 18 4.30 7.09 -17.03
C LYS A 18 3.53 5.79 -17.18
N VAL A 19 3.94 4.75 -16.46
CA VAL A 19 3.30 3.45 -16.42
C VAL A 19 3.01 3.10 -14.97
N ARG A 20 1.86 2.47 -14.73
CA ARG A 20 1.46 1.98 -13.41
C ARG A 20 1.11 0.50 -13.48
N VAL A 21 1.26 -0.22 -12.36
CA VAL A 21 0.83 -1.62 -12.24
C VAL A 21 -0.69 -1.75 -12.22
N ALA A 22 -1.38 -0.76 -11.69
CA ALA A 22 -2.84 -0.65 -11.80
C ALA A 22 -3.23 0.82 -11.96
N GLU A 23 -4.32 1.05 -12.70
CA GLU A 23 -4.86 2.38 -12.98
C GLU A 23 -6.39 2.36 -12.96
N LYS A 24 -7.00 3.53 -12.77
CA LYS A 24 -8.45 3.68 -12.73
C LYS A 24 -8.97 3.97 -14.14
N VAL A 25 -9.77 3.05 -14.68
CA VAL A 25 -10.38 3.15 -16.01
C VAL A 25 -11.89 3.09 -15.83
N ASP A 26 -12.61 4.11 -16.29
CA ASP A 26 -14.08 4.22 -16.14
C ASP A 26 -14.56 4.09 -14.68
N GLY A 27 -13.76 4.59 -13.73
CA GLY A 27 -14.07 4.56 -12.29
C GLY A 27 -13.68 3.26 -11.57
N GLU A 28 -13.19 2.25 -12.29
CA GLU A 28 -12.78 0.96 -11.75
C GLU A 28 -11.26 0.77 -11.82
N TRP A 29 -10.69 0.15 -10.81
CA TRP A 29 -9.28 -0.21 -10.80
C TRP A 29 -9.03 -1.45 -11.66
N LYS A 30 -8.11 -1.33 -12.63
CA LYS A 30 -7.69 -2.40 -13.53
C LYS A 30 -6.18 -2.62 -13.42
N VAL A 31 -5.79 -3.90 -13.37
CA VAL A 31 -4.39 -4.28 -13.31
C VAL A 31 -3.77 -4.35 -14.70
N ASN A 32 -2.58 -3.79 -14.86
CA ASN A 32 -1.73 -3.94 -16.03
C ASN A 32 -0.83 -5.18 -15.86
N SER A 33 -1.39 -6.37 -16.08
CA SER A 33 -0.72 -7.66 -15.85
C SER A 33 0.62 -7.77 -16.55
N TRP A 34 0.73 -7.19 -17.77
CA TRP A 34 1.97 -7.18 -18.53
C TRP A 34 3.13 -6.48 -17.80
N VAL A 35 2.83 -5.49 -16.97
CA VAL A 35 3.85 -4.79 -16.15
C VAL A 35 4.43 -5.75 -15.12
N LYS A 36 3.57 -6.49 -14.42
CA LYS A 36 4.00 -7.50 -13.45
C LYS A 36 4.81 -8.63 -14.11
N GLU A 37 4.41 -9.07 -15.29
CA GLU A 37 5.18 -10.06 -16.07
C GLU A 37 6.59 -9.56 -16.37
N VAL A 38 6.73 -8.29 -16.77
CA VAL A 38 8.03 -7.67 -17.00
C VAL A 38 8.83 -7.56 -15.71
N ILE A 39 8.24 -7.13 -14.60
CA ILE A 39 8.90 -7.11 -13.29
C ILE A 39 9.42 -8.49 -12.91
N LEU A 40 8.60 -9.54 -13.05
CA LEU A 40 9.00 -10.93 -12.78
C LEU A 40 10.14 -11.39 -13.70
N SER A 41 10.19 -10.92 -14.95
CA SER A 41 11.31 -11.23 -15.85
C SER A 41 12.63 -10.67 -15.31
N GLY A 42 12.62 -9.48 -14.70
CA GLY A 42 13.81 -8.89 -14.07
C GLY A 42 14.41 -9.76 -12.98
N PHE A 43 13.58 -10.39 -12.14
CA PHE A 43 14.07 -11.34 -11.14
C PHE A 43 14.73 -12.58 -11.75
N ARG A 44 14.25 -13.04 -12.91
CA ARG A 44 14.83 -14.19 -13.63
C ARG A 44 16.11 -13.81 -14.39
N LEU A 45 16.13 -12.65 -15.01
CA LEU A 45 17.26 -12.16 -15.83
C LEU A 45 18.44 -11.69 -14.98
N GLY A 46 18.14 -11.11 -13.81
CA GLY A 46 19.15 -10.55 -12.93
C GLY A 46 20.05 -11.62 -12.28
N LYS A 47 21.29 -11.22 -12.02
CA LYS A 47 22.30 -12.01 -11.31
C LYS A 47 22.47 -11.47 -9.91
N LEU A 48 22.77 -12.36 -8.97
CA LEU A 48 23.13 -11.96 -7.61
C LEU A 48 24.44 -11.17 -7.66
N THR A 49 24.41 -9.96 -7.17
CA THR A 49 25.52 -9.00 -7.20
C THR A 49 25.76 -8.42 -5.82
N ASP A 50 27.01 -8.16 -5.48
CA ASP A 50 27.40 -7.48 -4.27
C ASP A 50 27.06 -5.99 -4.38
N MET A 51 26.24 -5.51 -3.46
CA MET A 51 25.81 -4.11 -3.32
C MET A 51 26.21 -3.54 -1.97
N THR A 52 27.25 -4.11 -1.34
CA THR A 52 27.76 -3.74 -0.02
C THR A 52 28.08 -2.26 0.07
N GLN A 53 27.65 -1.61 1.15
CA GLN A 53 27.90 -0.19 1.43
C GLN A 53 28.53 -0.04 2.83
N GLY A 54 29.78 0.36 2.85
CA GLY A 54 30.54 0.49 4.10
C GLY A 54 30.63 -0.87 4.81
N GLN A 55 30.12 -0.96 6.04
CA GLN A 55 30.11 -2.20 6.83
C GLN A 55 28.81 -3.03 6.71
N PHE A 56 27.84 -2.55 5.91
CA PHE A 56 26.58 -3.25 5.69
C PHE A 56 26.65 -4.07 4.41
N SER A 57 26.50 -5.38 4.54
CA SER A 57 26.56 -6.33 3.42
C SER A 57 25.18 -6.49 2.78
N PHE A 58 25.09 -6.22 1.48
CA PHE A 58 23.88 -6.39 0.69
C PHE A 58 24.18 -7.20 -0.58
N PHE A 59 23.32 -8.16 -0.90
CA PHE A 59 23.41 -8.98 -2.11
C PHE A 59 22.02 -9.10 -2.71
N ASP A 60 21.81 -8.59 -3.92
CA ASP A 60 20.52 -8.69 -4.61
C ASP A 60 20.73 -8.77 -6.13
N LYS A 61 19.65 -8.86 -6.87
CA LYS A 61 19.63 -8.87 -8.33
C LYS A 61 20.11 -7.53 -8.89
N ASP A 62 21.09 -7.57 -9.78
CA ASP A 62 21.65 -6.39 -10.47
C ASP A 62 20.60 -5.63 -11.29
N THR A 63 19.52 -6.28 -11.70
CA THR A 63 18.39 -5.68 -12.42
C THR A 63 17.48 -4.82 -11.56
N ILE A 64 17.45 -5.02 -10.23
CA ILE A 64 16.49 -4.36 -9.33
C ILE A 64 17.16 -3.76 -8.08
N PRO A 65 18.18 -2.88 -8.25
CA PRO A 65 18.84 -2.21 -7.14
C PRO A 65 17.90 -1.26 -6.40
N THR A 66 18.39 -0.66 -5.34
CA THR A 66 17.75 0.51 -4.73
C THR A 66 17.94 1.75 -5.60
N ARG A 67 16.92 2.62 -5.62
CA ARG A 67 16.96 3.91 -6.30
C ARG A 67 17.81 4.91 -5.53
N THR A 68 18.47 5.80 -6.27
CA THR A 68 19.11 7.01 -5.76
C THR A 68 18.25 8.22 -6.05
N PHE A 69 18.11 9.10 -5.09
CA PHE A 69 17.34 10.35 -5.19
C PHE A 69 18.26 11.56 -5.04
N THR A 70 17.92 12.64 -5.73
CA THR A 70 18.51 13.96 -5.56
C THR A 70 17.46 14.96 -5.09
N ALA A 71 17.86 16.14 -4.63
CA ALA A 71 16.92 17.18 -4.24
C ALA A 71 15.96 17.60 -5.37
N GLU A 72 16.39 17.45 -6.63
CA GLU A 72 15.57 17.75 -7.81
C GLU A 72 14.36 16.84 -7.98
N ASN A 73 14.39 15.64 -7.39
CA ASN A 73 13.21 14.75 -7.39
C ASN A 73 12.07 15.29 -6.52
N GLY A 74 12.32 16.28 -5.67
CA GLY A 74 11.31 16.89 -4.82
C GLY A 74 10.76 15.96 -3.73
N VAL A 75 11.41 14.82 -3.48
CA VAL A 75 11.04 13.85 -2.44
C VAL A 75 11.87 14.11 -1.19
N ARG A 76 11.22 14.21 -0.03
CA ARG A 76 11.91 14.37 1.25
C ARG A 76 12.17 13.02 1.89
N ILE A 77 13.39 12.52 1.82
CA ILE A 77 13.80 11.27 2.49
C ILE A 77 14.62 11.64 3.73
N VAL A 78 14.05 11.41 4.92
CA VAL A 78 14.71 11.73 6.19
C VAL A 78 15.84 10.72 6.44
N PRO A 79 17.04 11.15 6.86
CA PRO A 79 18.15 10.24 7.14
C PRO A 79 17.78 9.16 8.18
N GLY A 80 18.18 7.91 7.95
CA GLY A 80 17.92 6.82 8.91
C GLY A 80 17.59 5.45 8.29
N GLY A 81 17.97 5.21 7.03
CA GLY A 81 17.97 3.87 6.44
C GLY A 81 16.72 3.48 5.68
N SER A 82 15.90 4.45 5.24
CA SER A 82 14.81 4.17 4.29
C SER A 82 15.37 3.73 2.94
N SER A 83 14.62 2.89 2.22
CA SER A 83 14.99 2.42 0.89
C SER A 83 13.82 2.38 -0.07
N VAL A 84 14.09 2.68 -1.34
CA VAL A 84 13.15 2.61 -2.46
C VAL A 84 13.75 1.71 -3.52
N ARG A 85 13.04 0.68 -3.95
CA ARG A 85 13.54 -0.27 -4.95
C ARG A 85 13.33 0.26 -6.36
N ALA A 86 14.20 -0.13 -7.29
CA ALA A 86 14.04 0.17 -8.72
C ALA A 86 12.64 -0.21 -9.21
N GLY A 87 12.05 0.62 -10.08
CA GLY A 87 10.69 0.44 -10.58
C GLY A 87 9.58 0.90 -9.62
N ALA A 88 9.92 1.53 -8.49
CA ALA A 88 8.93 2.23 -7.67
C ALA A 88 8.88 3.72 -8.03
N TYR A 89 7.71 4.32 -7.99
CA TYR A 89 7.51 5.76 -8.20
C TYR A 89 7.15 6.47 -6.89
N LEU A 90 7.84 7.55 -6.62
CA LEU A 90 7.48 8.53 -5.60
C LEU A 90 7.29 9.89 -6.28
N ALA A 91 6.11 10.47 -6.16
CA ALA A 91 5.83 11.80 -6.67
C ALA A 91 6.60 12.89 -5.90
N PRO A 92 6.85 14.06 -6.50
CA PRO A 92 7.32 15.23 -5.75
C PRO A 92 6.43 15.50 -4.53
N SER A 93 7.00 16.05 -3.46
CA SER A 93 6.37 16.30 -2.15
C SER A 93 6.06 15.08 -1.29
N VAL A 94 6.34 13.86 -1.74
CA VAL A 94 6.31 12.66 -0.87
C VAL A 94 7.36 12.79 0.24
N ILE A 95 6.97 12.40 1.46
CA ILE A 95 7.85 12.38 2.63
C ILE A 95 8.04 10.94 3.10
N MET A 96 9.29 10.53 3.28
CA MET A 96 9.65 9.23 3.88
C MET A 96 10.36 9.43 5.21
N MET A 97 9.75 8.95 6.29
CA MET A 97 10.35 8.88 7.61
C MET A 97 11.10 7.55 7.79
N PRO A 98 12.23 7.55 8.52
CA PRO A 98 13.09 6.36 8.59
C PRO A 98 12.71 5.38 9.71
N PRO A 99 13.09 4.09 9.55
CA PRO A 99 13.31 3.44 8.28
C PRO A 99 11.97 3.06 7.66
N ALA A 100 11.80 3.28 6.37
CA ALA A 100 10.63 2.84 5.61
C ALA A 100 11.10 2.17 4.31
N HIS A 101 10.24 1.32 3.71
CA HIS A 101 10.58 0.64 2.47
C HIS A 101 9.46 0.75 1.44
N VAL A 102 9.84 1.10 0.21
CA VAL A 102 8.94 1.10 -0.95
C VAL A 102 9.48 0.11 -1.99
N ASN A 103 8.67 -0.88 -2.31
CA ASN A 103 9.09 -1.99 -3.17
C ASN A 103 8.74 -1.74 -4.65
N ILE A 104 9.32 -2.58 -5.52
CA ILE A 104 9.18 -2.51 -6.99
C ILE A 104 7.72 -2.47 -7.43
N GLY A 105 7.41 -1.67 -8.45
CA GLY A 105 6.06 -1.50 -9.00
C GLY A 105 5.11 -0.68 -8.15
N ALA A 106 5.51 -0.29 -6.93
CA ALA A 106 4.74 0.61 -6.09
C ALA A 106 4.66 2.01 -6.70
N TYR A 107 3.50 2.65 -6.53
CA TYR A 107 3.26 4.02 -6.93
C TYR A 107 2.76 4.81 -5.72
N VAL A 108 3.42 5.91 -5.41
CA VAL A 108 3.07 6.80 -4.30
C VAL A 108 2.92 8.21 -4.83
N ASP A 109 1.71 8.75 -4.73
CA ASP A 109 1.36 10.05 -5.30
C ASP A 109 1.69 11.22 -4.36
N GLU A 110 1.55 12.43 -4.89
CA GLU A 110 1.98 13.69 -4.27
C GLU A 110 1.40 13.94 -2.87
N GLY A 111 2.15 14.62 -2.02
CA GLY A 111 1.73 14.99 -0.67
C GLY A 111 1.60 13.83 0.31
N THR A 112 1.91 12.60 -0.10
CA THR A 112 1.81 11.41 0.76
C THR A 112 2.98 11.31 1.71
N MET A 113 2.68 10.95 2.98
CA MET A 113 3.68 10.63 4.00
C MET A 113 3.75 9.11 4.21
N ILE A 114 4.96 8.57 4.18
CA ILE A 114 5.31 7.19 4.54
C ILE A 114 6.10 7.27 5.84
N ASP A 115 5.46 6.97 6.97
CA ASP A 115 6.05 7.14 8.29
C ASP A 115 7.02 6.00 8.65
N SER A 116 7.66 6.12 9.80
CA SER A 116 8.72 5.19 10.26
C SER A 116 8.23 3.75 10.32
N HIS A 117 9.06 2.84 9.83
CA HIS A 117 8.77 1.40 9.73
C HIS A 117 7.59 1.02 8.81
N ALA A 118 7.02 1.97 8.06
CA ALA A 118 5.98 1.65 7.12
C ALA A 118 6.53 0.92 5.88
N LEU A 119 5.70 0.03 5.33
CA LEU A 119 5.97 -0.70 4.09
C LEU A 119 4.95 -0.33 3.02
N VAL A 120 5.44 0.07 1.86
CA VAL A 120 4.67 0.06 0.61
C VAL A 120 5.11 -1.15 -0.20
N GLY A 121 4.35 -2.21 -0.14
CA GLY A 121 4.66 -3.50 -0.77
C GLY A 121 4.67 -3.45 -2.29
N SER A 122 5.19 -4.50 -2.92
CA SER A 122 5.30 -4.57 -4.38
C SER A 122 3.96 -4.28 -5.06
N CYS A 123 3.99 -3.40 -6.04
CA CYS A 123 2.84 -3.05 -6.87
C CYS A 123 1.73 -2.25 -6.16
N ALA A 124 1.79 -1.99 -4.86
CA ALA A 124 0.78 -1.20 -4.15
C ALA A 124 0.64 0.20 -4.78
N GLN A 125 -0.60 0.68 -4.88
CA GLN A 125 -0.92 1.98 -5.46
C GLN A 125 -1.48 2.90 -4.37
N VAL A 126 -0.77 3.99 -4.10
CA VAL A 126 -1.12 4.95 -3.06
C VAL A 126 -1.41 6.29 -3.71
N GLY A 127 -2.58 6.83 -3.43
CA GLY A 127 -3.07 8.11 -3.94
C GLY A 127 -2.40 9.32 -3.28
N LYS A 128 -2.99 10.48 -3.54
CA LYS A 128 -2.51 11.78 -3.07
C LYS A 128 -2.87 12.02 -1.61
N HIS A 129 -1.99 12.75 -0.92
CA HIS A 129 -2.24 13.21 0.47
C HIS A 129 -2.62 12.08 1.43
N VAL A 130 -2.10 10.87 1.20
CA VAL A 130 -2.27 9.74 2.09
C VAL A 130 -1.28 9.84 3.24
N HIS A 131 -1.72 9.44 4.44
CA HIS A 131 -0.83 9.25 5.57
C HIS A 131 -0.74 7.76 5.90
N LEU A 132 0.42 7.17 5.66
CA LEU A 132 0.76 5.83 6.15
C LEU A 132 1.51 5.99 7.47
N SER A 133 0.79 5.87 8.59
CA SER A 133 1.38 6.05 9.92
C SER A 133 2.39 4.96 10.26
N ALA A 134 3.14 5.18 11.33
CA ALA A 134 4.25 4.33 11.74
C ALA A 134 3.88 2.84 11.80
N ALA A 135 4.75 2.01 11.22
CA ALA A 135 4.62 0.55 11.13
C ALA A 135 3.35 0.06 10.39
N SER A 136 2.70 0.90 9.59
CA SER A 136 1.63 0.44 8.70
C SER A 136 2.21 -0.36 7.53
N GLN A 137 1.50 -1.43 7.14
CA GLN A 137 1.96 -2.37 6.14
C GLN A 137 0.96 -2.44 4.98
N LEU A 138 1.37 -2.02 3.79
CA LEU A 138 0.66 -2.32 2.56
C LEU A 138 1.28 -3.56 1.92
N GLY A 139 0.52 -4.65 1.84
CA GLY A 139 1.01 -5.93 1.32
C GLY A 139 1.42 -5.86 -0.15
N GLY A 140 2.45 -6.60 -0.50
CA GLY A 140 2.88 -6.73 -1.90
C GLY A 140 2.06 -7.78 -2.64
N VAL A 141 1.62 -7.47 -3.88
CA VAL A 141 0.86 -8.39 -4.73
C VAL A 141 1.51 -8.44 -6.12
N LEU A 142 2.63 -9.14 -6.21
CA LEU A 142 3.33 -9.35 -7.48
C LEU A 142 2.73 -10.53 -8.25
N GLU A 143 2.40 -11.60 -7.54
CA GLU A 143 1.77 -12.81 -8.07
C GLU A 143 0.45 -13.10 -7.35
N PRO A 144 -0.55 -13.66 -8.08
CA PRO A 144 -0.58 -13.86 -9.53
C PRO A 144 -0.66 -12.52 -10.29
N VAL A 145 -0.12 -12.48 -11.51
CA VAL A 145 0.00 -11.23 -12.30
C VAL A 145 -1.34 -10.53 -12.56
N GLY A 146 -2.44 -11.29 -12.63
CA GLY A 146 -3.79 -10.76 -12.81
C GLY A 146 -4.45 -10.24 -11.54
N ALA A 147 -3.88 -10.48 -10.35
CA ALA A 147 -4.45 -10.00 -9.10
C ALA A 147 -4.29 -8.49 -8.96
N LEU A 148 -5.34 -7.80 -8.53
CA LEU A 148 -5.25 -6.38 -8.22
C LEU A 148 -4.33 -6.16 -7.01
N PRO A 149 -3.37 -5.22 -7.07
CA PRO A 149 -2.56 -4.86 -5.91
C PRO A 149 -3.41 -4.16 -4.84
N VAL A 150 -2.81 -3.93 -3.67
CA VAL A 150 -3.40 -3.07 -2.65
C VAL A 150 -3.56 -1.65 -3.21
N ILE A 151 -4.75 -1.10 -3.06
CA ILE A 151 -5.10 0.26 -3.51
C ILE A 151 -5.49 1.10 -2.30
N ILE A 152 -4.83 2.24 -2.14
CA ILE A 152 -5.19 3.30 -1.20
C ILE A 152 -5.47 4.54 -2.03
N GLU A 153 -6.73 5.00 -2.03
CA GLU A 153 -7.12 6.20 -2.79
C GLU A 153 -6.75 7.49 -2.04
N ASP A 154 -7.11 8.65 -2.59
CA ASP A 154 -6.67 9.96 -2.11
C ASP A 154 -7.19 10.30 -0.71
N ASN A 155 -6.42 11.08 0.04
CA ASN A 155 -6.76 11.61 1.36
C ASN A 155 -7.09 10.54 2.42
N VAL A 156 -6.62 9.30 2.23
CA VAL A 156 -6.79 8.22 3.20
C VAL A 156 -5.79 8.36 4.33
N PHE A 157 -6.27 8.13 5.55
CA PHE A 157 -5.42 8.03 6.74
C PHE A 157 -5.34 6.57 7.19
N ILE A 158 -4.15 6.01 7.24
CA ILE A 158 -3.87 4.66 7.76
C ILE A 158 -3.17 4.80 9.09
N GLY A 159 -3.82 4.39 10.17
CA GLY A 159 -3.28 4.42 11.52
C GLY A 159 -2.07 3.51 11.72
N GLY A 160 -1.30 3.75 12.78
CA GLY A 160 -0.11 2.95 13.09
C GLY A 160 -0.42 1.47 13.29
N ASN A 161 0.55 0.61 12.96
CA ASN A 161 0.44 -0.86 13.07
C ASN A 161 -0.75 -1.46 12.29
N CYS A 162 -1.26 -0.79 11.27
CA CYS A 162 -2.27 -1.34 10.38
C CYS A 162 -1.65 -2.29 9.36
N GLY A 163 -2.42 -3.29 8.93
CA GLY A 163 -2.07 -4.16 7.82
C GLY A 163 -3.16 -4.14 6.76
N ILE A 164 -2.84 -3.67 5.56
CA ILE A 164 -3.74 -3.68 4.41
C ILE A 164 -3.12 -4.60 3.36
N TYR A 165 -3.76 -5.73 3.13
CA TYR A 165 -3.18 -6.81 2.34
C TYR A 165 -3.95 -7.05 1.05
N GLU A 166 -3.56 -8.10 0.30
CA GLU A 166 -4.09 -8.44 -1.01
C GLU A 166 -5.64 -8.41 -1.08
N GLY A 167 -6.14 -7.99 -2.22
CA GLY A 167 -7.58 -7.87 -2.47
C GLY A 167 -8.26 -6.70 -1.74
N THR A 168 -7.51 -5.74 -1.18
CA THR A 168 -8.09 -4.59 -0.48
C THR A 168 -7.98 -3.31 -1.30
N ILE A 169 -9.12 -2.62 -1.42
CA ILE A 169 -9.24 -1.25 -1.92
C ILE A 169 -9.75 -0.38 -0.78
N VAL A 170 -9.00 0.65 -0.40
CA VAL A 170 -9.44 1.67 0.56
C VAL A 170 -9.77 2.93 -0.24
N LYS A 171 -11.06 3.28 -0.29
CA LYS A 171 -11.53 4.43 -1.06
C LYS A 171 -11.17 5.75 -0.40
N GLU A 172 -11.22 6.80 -1.21
CA GLU A 172 -10.84 8.17 -0.83
C GLU A 172 -11.47 8.62 0.49
N ASN A 173 -10.74 9.44 1.23
CA ASN A 173 -11.15 10.03 2.51
C ASN A 173 -11.43 9.03 3.64
N ALA A 174 -11.18 7.73 3.47
CA ALA A 174 -11.34 6.77 4.56
C ALA A 174 -10.27 6.95 5.65
N VAL A 175 -10.63 6.56 6.87
CA VAL A 175 -9.74 6.55 8.04
C VAL A 175 -9.69 5.14 8.60
N ILE A 176 -8.52 4.55 8.58
CA ILE A 176 -8.26 3.24 9.17
C ILE A 176 -7.59 3.46 10.51
N GLY A 177 -8.28 3.14 11.59
CA GLY A 177 -7.80 3.30 12.96
C GLY A 177 -6.62 2.38 13.27
N THR A 178 -5.80 2.77 14.23
CA THR A 178 -4.61 2.02 14.67
C THR A 178 -4.90 0.53 14.91
N GLY A 179 -4.03 -0.34 14.40
CA GLY A 179 -4.11 -1.78 14.61
C GLY A 179 -5.15 -2.52 13.78
N VAL A 180 -5.77 -1.88 12.82
CA VAL A 180 -6.73 -2.53 11.90
C VAL A 180 -6.00 -3.37 10.86
N ILE A 181 -6.44 -4.61 10.67
CA ILE A 181 -5.91 -5.56 9.68
C ILE A 181 -7.03 -5.92 8.69
N ILE A 182 -6.78 -5.73 7.41
CA ILE A 182 -7.73 -6.05 6.32
C ILE A 182 -7.03 -6.86 5.22
N ASN A 183 -7.68 -7.91 4.79
CA ASN A 183 -7.32 -8.70 3.60
C ASN A 183 -8.60 -9.21 2.91
N ALA A 184 -8.47 -9.89 1.78
CA ALA A 184 -9.61 -10.38 0.98
C ALA A 184 -10.60 -11.28 1.76
N SER A 185 -10.16 -11.96 2.82
CA SER A 185 -11.02 -12.81 3.66
C SER A 185 -11.66 -12.09 4.85
N THR A 186 -11.27 -10.84 5.11
CA THR A 186 -11.75 -10.05 6.23
C THR A 186 -13.18 -9.57 5.97
N ALA A 187 -14.14 -9.90 6.85
CA ALA A 187 -15.45 -9.26 6.83
C ALA A 187 -15.41 -8.00 7.67
N ILE A 188 -15.86 -6.87 7.13
CA ILE A 188 -15.96 -5.59 7.84
C ILE A 188 -17.42 -5.37 8.21
N PHE A 189 -17.73 -5.11 9.48
CA PHE A 189 -19.08 -4.80 9.92
C PHE A 189 -19.31 -3.30 9.86
N ASP A 190 -20.34 -2.87 9.13
CA ASP A 190 -20.75 -1.46 9.13
C ASP A 190 -21.83 -1.25 10.20
N ALA A 191 -21.44 -0.64 11.32
CA ALA A 191 -22.34 -0.37 12.44
C ALA A 191 -23.39 0.73 12.12
N THR A 192 -23.22 1.48 11.04
CA THR A 192 -24.17 2.52 10.62
C THR A 192 -25.34 1.93 9.84
N THR A 193 -25.13 0.80 9.16
CA THR A 193 -26.16 0.10 8.35
C THR A 193 -26.57 -1.23 8.95
N GLY A 194 -25.74 -1.84 9.80
CA GLY A 194 -25.92 -3.18 10.35
C GLY A 194 -25.50 -4.30 9.39
N GLU A 195 -24.83 -3.99 8.30
CA GLU A 195 -24.44 -4.94 7.26
C GLU A 195 -22.97 -5.32 7.31
N TYR A 196 -22.61 -6.45 6.69
CA TYR A 196 -21.24 -6.87 6.48
C TYR A 196 -20.76 -6.58 5.07
N ILE A 197 -19.67 -5.87 4.95
CA ILE A 197 -18.90 -5.77 3.71
C ILE A 197 -18.02 -7.01 3.61
N ARG A 198 -18.11 -7.70 2.47
CA ARG A 198 -17.33 -8.89 2.13
C ARG A 198 -16.67 -8.70 0.78
N ALA A 199 -15.72 -9.58 0.46
CA ALA A 199 -15.11 -9.56 -0.87
C ALA A 199 -16.18 -9.69 -1.96
N ASN A 200 -16.03 -8.90 -3.01
CA ASN A 200 -16.85 -8.94 -4.21
C ASN A 200 -16.50 -10.19 -5.07
N GLU A 201 -17.13 -10.32 -6.24
CA GLU A 201 -16.95 -11.43 -7.19
C GLU A 201 -15.49 -11.54 -7.68
N ASN A 202 -14.73 -10.44 -7.65
CA ASN A 202 -13.32 -10.40 -8.01
C ASN A 202 -12.38 -10.70 -6.83
N GLY A 203 -12.92 -11.11 -5.67
CA GLY A 203 -12.14 -11.37 -4.46
C GLY A 203 -11.61 -10.11 -3.77
N GLN A 204 -12.20 -8.93 -4.06
CA GLN A 204 -11.76 -7.65 -3.52
C GLN A 204 -12.67 -7.20 -2.39
N ILE A 205 -12.09 -6.78 -1.26
CA ILE A 205 -12.80 -6.08 -0.21
C ILE A 205 -12.62 -4.57 -0.38
N VAL A 206 -13.73 -3.85 -0.40
CA VAL A 206 -13.73 -2.40 -0.66
C VAL A 206 -14.17 -1.67 0.60
N VAL A 207 -13.26 -0.92 1.21
CA VAL A 207 -13.59 0.03 2.28
C VAL A 207 -14.22 1.26 1.63
N PRO A 208 -15.45 1.64 2.01
CA PRO A 208 -16.15 2.77 1.40
C PRO A 208 -15.45 4.10 1.61
N SER A 209 -15.70 5.05 0.70
CA SER A 209 -15.24 6.43 0.83
C SER A 209 -15.67 7.04 2.17
N GLY A 210 -14.75 7.73 2.83
CA GLY A 210 -15.00 8.40 4.11
C GLY A 210 -15.27 7.49 5.30
N ALA A 211 -15.22 6.15 5.16
CA ALA A 211 -15.46 5.23 6.26
C ALA A 211 -14.38 5.36 7.36
N VAL A 212 -14.80 5.41 8.61
CA VAL A 212 -13.92 5.37 9.79
C VAL A 212 -13.97 3.96 10.36
N VAL A 213 -12.90 3.20 10.15
CA VAL A 213 -12.78 1.79 10.50
C VAL A 213 -11.92 1.63 11.75
N VAL A 214 -12.39 0.87 12.72
CA VAL A 214 -11.65 0.55 13.95
C VAL A 214 -11.53 -0.97 14.13
N ALA A 215 -10.57 -1.41 14.93
CA ALA A 215 -10.45 -2.81 15.32
C ALA A 215 -11.67 -3.20 16.18
N GLY A 216 -12.22 -4.37 15.93
CA GLY A 216 -13.36 -4.90 16.66
C GLY A 216 -13.39 -6.43 16.63
N SER A 217 -14.50 -6.99 17.08
CA SER A 217 -14.70 -8.45 17.08
C SER A 217 -16.16 -8.79 16.81
N ARG A 218 -16.40 -10.01 16.35
CA ARG A 218 -17.74 -10.59 16.21
C ARG A 218 -17.80 -11.96 16.90
N PRO A 219 -18.94 -12.33 17.49
CA PRO A 219 -19.07 -13.67 18.08
C PRO A 219 -19.00 -14.75 17.00
N VAL A 220 -18.46 -15.89 17.36
CA VAL A 220 -18.65 -17.13 16.60
C VAL A 220 -20.12 -17.53 16.70
N SER A 221 -20.77 -17.81 15.57
CA SER A 221 -22.23 -18.01 15.52
C SER A 221 -22.68 -19.46 15.66
N LYS A 222 -21.78 -20.45 15.56
CA LYS A 222 -22.12 -21.88 15.54
C LYS A 222 -21.03 -22.74 16.16
N GLY A 223 -21.45 -23.91 16.69
CA GLY A 223 -20.54 -24.95 17.20
C GLY A 223 -19.87 -24.60 18.53
N PRO A 224 -18.89 -25.41 18.97
CA PRO A 224 -18.26 -25.26 20.29
C PRO A 224 -17.68 -23.88 20.59
N GLY A 225 -17.22 -23.16 19.57
CA GLY A 225 -16.73 -21.78 19.74
C GLY A 225 -17.82 -20.81 20.15
N ALA A 226 -19.06 -20.98 19.64
CA ALA A 226 -20.20 -20.17 20.05
C ALA A 226 -20.62 -20.47 21.49
N GLU A 227 -20.63 -21.74 21.87
CA GLU A 227 -20.96 -22.20 23.22
C GLU A 227 -19.98 -21.68 24.28
N GLN A 228 -18.72 -21.46 23.89
CA GLN A 228 -17.69 -20.93 24.76
C GLN A 228 -17.54 -19.40 24.65
N GLY A 229 -18.38 -18.71 23.89
CA GLY A 229 -18.31 -17.25 23.74
C GLY A 229 -17.07 -16.74 23.02
N ILE A 230 -16.47 -17.53 22.12
CA ILE A 230 -15.30 -17.13 21.35
C ILE A 230 -15.66 -16.03 20.36
N HIS A 231 -14.82 -15.02 20.27
CA HIS A 231 -14.92 -13.93 19.31
C HIS A 231 -13.81 -14.01 18.26
N LEU A 232 -14.14 -13.65 17.04
CA LEU A 232 -13.19 -13.51 15.93
C LEU A 232 -12.95 -12.02 15.67
N TYR A 233 -11.73 -11.69 15.27
CA TYR A 233 -11.40 -10.36 14.81
C TYR A 233 -12.34 -9.92 13.68
N CYS A 234 -12.83 -8.68 13.76
CA CYS A 234 -13.73 -8.10 12.78
C CYS A 234 -13.59 -6.57 12.81
N PRO A 235 -13.00 -5.94 11.80
CA PRO A 235 -13.02 -4.49 11.70
C PRO A 235 -14.44 -3.95 11.66
N VAL A 236 -14.65 -2.77 12.22
CA VAL A 236 -15.97 -2.14 12.33
C VAL A 236 -15.91 -0.72 11.78
N ILE A 237 -16.78 -0.41 10.81
CA ILE A 237 -17.05 0.98 10.44
C ILE A 237 -17.96 1.56 11.52
N VAL A 238 -17.46 2.54 12.27
CA VAL A 238 -18.20 3.16 13.38
C VAL A 238 -18.94 4.43 12.97
N LYS A 239 -18.49 5.06 11.91
CA LYS A 239 -19.10 6.25 11.30
C LYS A 239 -18.47 6.53 9.94
N TYR A 240 -18.97 7.53 9.25
CA TYR A 240 -18.32 8.14 8.10
C TYR A 240 -17.71 9.49 8.50
N ARG A 241 -16.68 9.94 7.74
CA ARG A 241 -15.89 11.14 8.04
C ARG A 241 -16.77 12.36 8.22
N ASP A 242 -16.55 13.08 9.29
CA ASP A 242 -17.21 14.34 9.65
C ASP A 242 -16.18 15.47 9.85
N GLU A 243 -16.64 16.68 10.16
CA GLU A 243 -15.77 17.84 10.38
C GLU A 243 -14.76 17.62 11.52
N LYS A 244 -15.13 16.89 12.58
CA LYS A 244 -14.23 16.57 13.70
C LYS A 244 -13.11 15.65 13.27
N THR A 245 -13.44 14.61 12.50
CA THR A 245 -12.46 13.68 11.95
C THR A 245 -11.50 14.40 11.01
N SER A 246 -12.02 15.28 10.16
CA SER A 246 -11.23 16.12 9.26
C SER A 246 -10.30 17.06 10.03
N GLY A 247 -10.77 17.69 11.08
CA GLY A 247 -9.96 18.57 11.92
C GLY A 247 -8.75 17.88 12.58
N SER A 248 -8.92 16.65 13.05
CA SER A 248 -7.83 15.87 13.65
C SER A 248 -6.74 15.53 12.61
N ILE A 249 -7.14 15.19 11.38
CA ILE A 249 -6.21 14.89 10.28
C ILE A 249 -5.48 16.16 9.83
N THR A 250 -6.18 17.29 9.73
CA THR A 250 -5.59 18.58 9.35
C THR A 250 -4.51 19.05 10.34
N LEU A 251 -4.66 18.75 11.63
CA LEU A 251 -3.63 19.07 12.62
C LEU A 251 -2.32 18.31 12.36
N GLU A 252 -2.40 17.04 11.94
CA GLU A 252 -1.21 16.29 11.53
C GLU A 252 -0.61 16.82 10.22
N ASP A 253 -1.42 17.29 9.29
CA ASP A 253 -0.94 17.90 8.03
C ASP A 253 -0.09 19.15 8.26
N MET A 254 -0.34 19.89 9.34
CA MET A 254 0.50 21.05 9.73
C MET A 254 1.93 20.67 10.14
N LEU A 255 2.19 19.40 10.43
CA LEU A 255 3.50 18.88 10.80
C LEU A 255 4.34 18.41 9.58
N ARG A 256 3.76 18.41 8.41
CA ARG A 256 4.40 18.07 7.14
C ARG A 256 5.13 19.27 6.55
#